data_f7e869cd130f30d4d9861afa25e152bc
#
_entry.id   f7e869cd130f30d4d9861afa25e152bc
#
_cell.length_a   1.000
_cell.length_b   1.000
_cell.length_c   1.000
_cell.angle_alpha   90.00
_cell.angle_beta   90.00
_cell.angle_gamma   90.00
#
_symmetry.space_group_name_H-M   'P 1'
#
loop_
_entity.id
_entity.type
_entity.pdbx_description
1 polymer ?
#
loop_
_entity_poly.entity_id
_entity_poly.type
_entity_poly.pdbx_seq_one_letter_code
_entity_poly.pdbx_strand_id
1 'polypeptide(L)'
;MSRSLLVISRQAPWSGPSAREALDVVLAGGAFDLPIGLLFLDDGVFQLAAAQDAKAVQQKDLTANLQALSLFGIDDVFACSHSLAERGLTAPDSAQPLSSAQISQMIDRYDQVMTL
;
A
#
# COMPACT_ATOMS: atom_id res chain seq x y z
N MET A 1 -17.38 -15.10 10.49
CA MET A 1 -15.93 -15.15 10.30
C MET A 1 -15.50 -14.12 9.28
N SER A 2 -14.61 -13.27 9.70
CA SER A 2 -14.04 -12.29 8.79
C SER A 2 -12.97 -12.94 7.92
N ARG A 3 -12.98 -12.62 6.62
CA ARG A 3 -11.95 -13.05 5.69
C ARG A 3 -10.93 -11.93 5.55
N SER A 4 -9.65 -12.27 5.61
CA SER A 4 -8.59 -11.30 5.42
C SER A 4 -8.34 -11.07 3.93
N LEU A 5 -8.03 -9.82 3.59
CA LEU A 5 -7.76 -9.40 2.21
C LEU A 5 -6.44 -8.64 2.16
N LEU A 6 -5.56 -9.06 1.27
CA LEU A 6 -4.35 -8.30 0.96
C LEU A 6 -4.53 -7.62 -0.39
N VAL A 7 -4.42 -6.30 -0.41
CA VAL A 7 -4.43 -5.52 -1.65
C VAL A 7 -2.99 -5.24 -2.04
N ILE A 8 -2.61 -5.64 -3.25
CA ILE A 8 -1.28 -5.38 -3.79
C ILE A 8 -1.40 -4.27 -4.82
N SER A 9 -0.73 -3.15 -4.55
CA SER A 9 -0.72 -1.98 -5.43
C SER A 9 0.61 -1.93 -6.18
N ARG A 10 0.57 -2.09 -7.51
CA ARG A 10 1.77 -2.21 -8.35
C ARG A 10 1.99 -1.03 -9.28
N GLN A 11 1.08 -0.06 -9.31
CA GLN A 11 1.13 1.05 -10.25
C GLN A 11 1.62 2.32 -9.59
N ALA A 12 2.41 3.10 -10.33
CA ALA A 12 2.82 4.42 -9.89
C ALA A 12 1.60 5.36 -9.80
N PRO A 13 1.65 6.40 -8.94
CA PRO A 13 0.52 7.32 -8.79
C PRO A 13 0.12 8.02 -10.10
N TRP A 14 1.07 8.18 -11.01
CA TRP A 14 0.86 8.88 -12.29
C TRP A 14 0.48 7.96 -13.44
N SER A 15 0.42 6.64 -13.23
CA SER A 15 0.19 5.66 -14.30
C SER A 15 -1.28 5.42 -14.62
N GLY A 16 -2.19 6.09 -13.91
CA GLY A 16 -3.63 5.90 -14.09
C GLY A 16 -4.35 5.79 -12.76
N PRO A 17 -5.61 5.33 -12.76
CA PRO A 17 -6.43 5.33 -11.56
C PRO A 17 -6.17 4.17 -10.59
N SER A 18 -5.37 3.17 -10.97
CA SER A 18 -5.21 1.94 -10.17
C SER A 18 -4.69 2.18 -8.77
N ALA A 19 -3.74 3.14 -8.60
CA ALA A 19 -3.21 3.46 -7.28
C ALA A 19 -4.29 3.99 -6.35
N ARG A 20 -5.14 4.87 -6.85
CA ARG A 20 -6.24 5.43 -6.06
C ARG A 20 -7.31 4.38 -5.78
N GLU A 21 -7.61 3.55 -6.78
CA GLU A 21 -8.58 2.46 -6.62
C GLU A 21 -8.15 1.49 -5.53
N ALA A 22 -6.86 1.15 -5.48
CA ALA A 22 -6.32 0.29 -4.44
C ALA A 22 -6.53 0.90 -3.05
N LEU A 23 -6.23 2.18 -2.90
CA LEU A 23 -6.42 2.88 -1.62
C LEU A 23 -7.91 2.95 -1.25
N ASP A 24 -8.77 3.20 -2.22
CA ASP A 24 -10.21 3.27 -1.97
C ASP A 24 -10.74 1.92 -1.46
N VAL A 25 -10.27 0.82 -2.03
CA VAL A 25 -10.65 -0.53 -1.58
C VAL A 25 -10.20 -0.76 -0.14
N VAL A 26 -8.95 -0.39 0.17
CA VAL A 26 -8.38 -0.58 1.51
C VAL A 26 -9.13 0.26 2.54
N LEU A 27 -9.40 1.52 2.22
CA LEU A 27 -10.13 2.42 3.14
C LEU A 27 -11.56 1.93 3.36
N ALA A 28 -12.23 1.46 2.31
CA ALA A 28 -13.57 0.90 2.43
C ALA A 28 -13.56 -0.35 3.32
N GLY A 29 -12.58 -1.24 3.15
CA GLY A 29 -12.43 -2.41 3.99
C GLY A 29 -12.20 -2.05 5.44
N GLY A 30 -11.34 -1.07 5.70
CA GLY A 30 -11.08 -0.59 7.06
C GLY A 30 -12.32 0.01 7.70
N ALA A 31 -13.14 0.73 6.93
CA ALA A 31 -14.38 1.32 7.44
C ALA A 31 -15.39 0.26 7.88
N PHE A 32 -15.32 -0.95 7.32
CA PHE A 32 -16.16 -2.07 7.69
C PHE A 32 -15.48 -3.04 8.66
N ASP A 33 -14.36 -2.64 9.26
CA ASP A 33 -13.57 -3.45 10.20
C ASP A 33 -13.11 -4.79 9.62
N LEU A 34 -12.88 -4.84 8.31
CA LEU A 34 -12.34 -6.04 7.68
C LEU A 34 -10.83 -6.14 7.94
N PRO A 35 -10.30 -7.36 8.21
CA PRO A 35 -8.85 -7.53 8.30
C PRO A 35 -8.23 -7.35 6.91
N ILE A 36 -7.62 -6.20 6.68
CA ILE A 36 -7.11 -5.83 5.36
C ILE A 36 -5.68 -5.32 5.49
N GLY A 37 -4.83 -5.72 4.53
CA GLY A 37 -3.47 -5.23 4.41
C GLY A 37 -3.23 -4.61 3.05
N LEU A 38 -2.21 -3.76 2.96
CA LEU A 38 -1.82 -3.09 1.73
C LEU A 38 -0.33 -3.31 1.50
N LEU A 39 0.01 -3.85 0.34
CA LEU A 39 1.39 -4.10 -0.06
C LEU A 39 1.71 -3.32 -1.33
N PHE A 40 2.77 -2.52 -1.27
CA PHE A 40 3.29 -1.81 -2.43
C PHE A 40 4.39 -2.64 -3.08
N LEU A 41 4.21 -2.96 -4.36
CA LEU A 41 5.17 -3.70 -5.19
C LEU A 41 5.52 -2.92 -6.43
N ASP A 42 6.67 -3.19 -7.00
CA ASP A 42 7.11 -2.60 -8.26
C ASP A 42 6.96 -1.08 -8.23
N ASP A 43 6.35 -0.47 -9.22
CA ASP A 43 6.15 0.98 -9.30
C ASP A 43 5.18 1.51 -8.24
N GLY A 44 4.42 0.62 -7.58
CA GLY A 44 3.54 1.01 -6.49
C GLY A 44 4.28 1.67 -5.33
N VAL A 45 5.58 1.34 -5.14
CA VAL A 45 6.37 1.95 -4.07
C VAL A 45 6.57 3.46 -4.25
N PHE A 46 6.39 3.99 -5.47
CA PHE A 46 6.44 5.43 -5.71
C PHE A 46 5.32 6.19 -4.99
N GLN A 47 4.24 5.52 -4.62
CA GLN A 47 3.18 6.13 -3.82
C GLN A 47 3.70 6.55 -2.45
N LEU A 48 4.63 5.78 -1.90
CA LEU A 48 5.26 6.11 -0.61
C LEU A 48 6.20 7.31 -0.74
N ALA A 49 6.91 7.42 -1.86
CA ALA A 49 7.75 8.60 -2.15
C ALA A 49 6.87 9.84 -2.29
N ALA A 50 5.71 9.72 -2.96
CA ALA A 50 4.74 10.81 -3.08
C ALA A 50 4.25 11.28 -1.71
N ALA A 51 4.03 10.34 -0.79
CA ALA A 51 3.59 10.66 0.56
C ALA A 51 4.64 11.46 1.34
N GLN A 52 5.91 11.31 0.98
CA GLN A 52 7.01 12.05 1.62
C GLN A 52 7.27 13.40 0.96
N ASP A 53 6.82 13.59 -0.28
CA ASP A 53 7.05 14.82 -1.04
C ASP A 53 5.78 15.69 -1.04
N ALA A 54 5.72 16.59 -0.08
CA ALA A 54 4.58 17.49 0.07
C ALA A 54 4.44 18.51 -1.07
N LYS A 55 5.46 18.63 -1.95
CA LYS A 55 5.44 19.57 -3.07
C LYS A 55 4.75 19.01 -4.30
N ALA A 56 4.50 17.73 -4.35
CA ALA A 56 3.85 17.08 -5.48
C ALA A 56 2.35 17.38 -5.45
N VAL A 57 1.92 18.45 -6.08
CA VAL A 57 0.55 18.94 -6.01
C VAL A 57 -0.47 17.92 -6.48
N GLN A 58 -0.15 17.17 -7.52
CA GLN A 58 -1.04 16.14 -8.07
C GLN A 58 -1.20 14.92 -7.16
N GLN A 59 -0.38 14.82 -6.13
CA GLN A 59 -0.34 13.66 -5.23
C GLN A 59 -0.87 13.98 -3.83
N LYS A 60 -1.38 15.18 -3.61
CA LYS A 60 -1.92 15.59 -2.31
C LYS A 60 -3.04 14.68 -1.83
N ASP A 61 -3.97 14.34 -2.72
CA ASP A 61 -5.11 13.49 -2.37
C ASP A 61 -4.64 12.08 -2.00
N LEU A 62 -3.65 11.57 -2.73
CA LEU A 62 -3.08 10.26 -2.45
C LEU A 62 -2.36 10.25 -1.10
N THR A 63 -1.59 11.32 -0.82
CA THR A 63 -0.91 11.49 0.47
C THR A 63 -1.90 11.52 1.62
N ALA A 64 -2.99 12.28 1.47
CA ALA A 64 -4.05 12.36 2.47
C ALA A 64 -4.70 10.98 2.71
N ASN A 65 -4.94 10.22 1.64
CA ASN A 65 -5.50 8.89 1.73
C ASN A 65 -4.56 7.92 2.45
N LEU A 66 -3.26 8.00 2.18
CA LEU A 66 -2.26 7.18 2.88
C LEU A 66 -2.23 7.51 4.37
N GLN A 67 -2.31 8.79 4.72
CA GLN A 67 -2.37 9.22 6.12
C GLN A 67 -3.64 8.75 6.80
N ALA A 68 -4.74 8.67 6.06
CA ALA A 68 -6.03 8.24 6.59
C ALA A 68 -6.04 6.75 6.96
N LEU A 69 -5.13 5.94 6.43
CA LEU A 69 -5.09 4.51 6.72
C LEU A 69 -5.02 4.22 8.22
N SER A 70 -4.16 4.94 8.94
CA SER A 70 -4.02 4.76 10.37
C SER A 70 -5.27 5.21 11.13
N LEU A 71 -5.97 6.22 10.62
CA LEU A 71 -7.22 6.69 11.22
C LEU A 71 -8.34 5.66 11.10
N PHE A 72 -8.29 4.83 10.08
CA PHE A 72 -9.25 3.73 9.88
C PHE A 72 -8.76 2.41 10.51
N GLY A 73 -7.68 2.46 11.30
CA GLY A 73 -7.17 1.29 11.99
C GLY A 73 -6.40 0.32 11.09
N ILE A 74 -5.97 0.78 9.92
CA ILE A 74 -5.21 -0.05 8.98
C ILE A 74 -3.72 0.13 9.28
N ASP A 75 -3.16 -0.82 10.02
CA ASP A 75 -1.75 -0.80 10.40
C ASP A 75 -0.90 -1.73 9.55
N ASP A 76 -1.51 -2.62 8.78
CA ASP A 76 -0.82 -3.62 7.96
C ASP A 76 -0.49 -3.02 6.59
N VAL A 77 0.49 -2.12 6.57
CA VAL A 77 0.99 -1.48 5.35
C VAL A 77 2.43 -1.92 5.13
N PHE A 78 2.69 -2.48 3.96
CA PHE A 78 3.99 -3.08 3.64
C PHE A 78 4.51 -2.59 2.30
N ALA A 79 5.82 -2.67 2.13
CA ALA A 79 6.49 -2.31 0.87
C ALA A 79 7.57 -3.34 0.56
N CYS A 80 7.70 -3.70 -0.72
CA CYS A 80 8.76 -4.61 -1.16
C CYS A 80 10.12 -3.89 -1.08
N SER A 81 11.03 -4.40 -0.24
CA SER A 81 12.34 -3.79 -0.06
C SER A 81 13.17 -3.83 -1.34
N HIS A 82 13.03 -4.89 -2.15
CA HIS A 82 13.70 -5.00 -3.44
C HIS A 82 13.21 -3.93 -4.42
N SER A 83 11.90 -3.73 -4.49
CA SER A 83 11.31 -2.70 -5.35
C SER A 83 11.76 -1.30 -4.94
N LEU A 84 11.83 -1.03 -3.63
CA LEU A 84 12.33 0.24 -3.10
C LEU A 84 13.80 0.45 -3.50
N ALA A 85 14.63 -0.57 -3.29
CA ALA A 85 16.07 -0.47 -3.58
C ALA A 85 16.35 -0.22 -5.06
N GLU A 86 15.62 -0.90 -5.95
CA GLU A 86 15.77 -0.72 -7.39
C GLU A 86 15.46 0.71 -7.83
N ARG A 87 14.61 1.41 -7.09
CA ARG A 87 14.16 2.75 -7.42
C ARG A 87 14.81 3.83 -6.55
N GLY A 88 15.78 3.45 -5.72
CA GLY A 88 16.49 4.38 -4.84
C GLY A 88 15.60 5.01 -3.78
N LEU A 89 14.58 4.29 -3.34
CA LEU A 89 13.60 4.78 -2.36
C LEU A 89 13.82 4.13 -1.00
N THR A 90 13.37 4.83 0.04
CA THR A 90 13.38 4.34 1.41
C THR A 90 11.95 4.29 1.92
N ALA A 91 11.59 3.22 2.63
CA ALA A 91 10.26 3.11 3.20
C ALA A 91 10.06 4.13 4.31
N PRO A 92 8.92 4.86 4.33
CA PRO A 92 8.56 5.69 5.46
C PRO A 92 8.18 4.83 6.67
N ASP A 93 8.08 5.43 7.84
CA ASP A 93 7.71 4.72 9.06
C ASP A 93 6.31 4.10 8.97
N SER A 94 5.46 4.63 8.10
CA SER A 94 4.09 4.14 7.93
C SER A 94 4.01 2.82 7.16
N ALA A 95 5.10 2.36 6.53
CA ALA A 95 5.12 1.12 5.76
C ALA A 95 6.31 0.27 6.16
N GLN A 96 6.06 -1.01 6.44
CA GLN A 96 7.11 -1.94 6.83
C GLN A 96 7.75 -2.54 5.57
N PRO A 97 9.08 -2.39 5.39
CA PRO A 97 9.76 -3.04 4.26
C PRO A 97 9.87 -4.54 4.49
N LEU A 98 9.57 -5.31 3.45
CA LEU A 98 9.63 -6.77 3.49
C LEU A 98 10.50 -7.31 2.36
N SER A 99 11.24 -8.39 2.65
CA SER A 99 11.98 -9.13 1.63
C SER A 99 11.01 -9.96 0.78
N SER A 100 11.49 -10.45 -0.37
CA SER A 100 10.68 -11.31 -1.23
C SER A 100 10.21 -12.57 -0.51
N ALA A 101 11.06 -13.17 0.32
CA ALA A 101 10.69 -14.35 1.11
C ALA A 101 9.59 -14.02 2.12
N GLN A 102 9.69 -12.87 2.79
CA GLN A 102 8.68 -12.43 3.75
C GLN A 102 7.34 -12.16 3.06
N ILE A 103 7.38 -11.56 1.87
CA ILE A 103 6.18 -11.30 1.08
C ILE A 103 5.48 -12.60 0.70
N SER A 104 6.23 -13.60 0.23
CA SER A 104 5.66 -14.92 -0.11
C SER A 104 4.96 -15.56 1.08
N GLN A 105 5.59 -15.50 2.25
CA GLN A 105 5.00 -16.04 3.47
C GLN A 105 3.75 -15.28 3.88
N MET A 106 3.78 -13.96 3.74
CA MET A 106 2.66 -13.10 4.12
C MET A 106 1.45 -13.35 3.22
N ILE A 107 1.65 -13.48 1.92
CA ILE A 107 0.57 -13.72 0.96
C ILE A 107 -0.22 -14.98 1.35
N ASP A 108 0.48 -16.02 1.79
CA ASP A 108 -0.14 -17.28 2.17
C ASP A 108 -1.03 -17.15 3.42
N ARG A 109 -0.87 -16.09 4.21
CA ARG A 109 -1.65 -15.88 5.44
C ARG A 109 -2.98 -15.19 5.18
N TYR A 110 -3.15 -14.57 4.02
CA TYR A 110 -4.40 -13.89 3.69
C TYR A 110 -5.35 -14.82 2.96
N ASP A 111 -6.63 -14.71 3.26
CA ASP A 111 -7.66 -15.51 2.62
C ASP A 111 -7.84 -15.16 1.16
N GLN A 112 -7.69 -13.88 0.84
CA GLN A 112 -7.81 -13.38 -0.52
C GLN A 112 -6.71 -12.37 -0.80
N VAL A 113 -6.28 -12.31 -2.07
CA VAL A 113 -5.29 -11.35 -2.54
C VAL A 113 -5.81 -10.70 -3.81
N MET A 114 -5.83 -9.36 -3.82
CA MET A 114 -6.25 -8.57 -4.96
C MET A 114 -5.07 -7.74 -5.44
N THR A 115 -4.74 -7.82 -6.75
CA THR A 115 -3.67 -7.04 -7.35
C THR A 115 -4.25 -5.97 -8.26
N LEU A 116 -3.80 -4.74 -8.08
CA LEU A 116 -4.24 -3.59 -8.88
C LEU A 116 -3.07 -2.84 -9.49
#